data_f08f8e8f4e85adab621d108bf80fcfea
#
_entry.id   f08f8e8f4e85adab621d108bf80fcfea
#
_cell.length_a   1.000
_cell.length_b   1.000
_cell.length_c   1.000
_cell.angle_alpha   90.00
_cell.angle_beta   90.00
_cell.angle_gamma   90.00
#
_symmetry.space_group_name_H-M   'P 1'
#
loop_
_entity.id
_entity.type
_entity.pdbx_description
1 polymer ?
#
loop_
_entity_poly.entity_id
_entity_poly.type
_entity_poly.pdbx_seq_one_letter_code
_entity_poly.pdbx_strand_id
1 'polypeptide(L)'
;MSAALLDRQKVQPMTPGTIPVIGTARLSLRPHRLSDADAIAGSLSDFAVTRMLARVPAPYHRQDALDWLVPVTSGRLQDWHLAITSGDDTHIGMVSVELRHGRWHLGYWLNRYYWRRGYMSEAVAAVLERFSRRMPEMPVHSGVFADNPASLRLQEKLGFRMSGCSEIYSFARNTMVSHVETVLHPGALQSVKAA
;
A
#
# COMPACT_ATOMS: atom_id res chain seq x y z
N MET A 1 -24.66 20.19 45.06
CA MET A 1 -23.33 20.09 44.40
C MET A 1 -23.38 18.89 43.51
N SER A 2 -23.56 19.13 42.21
CA SER A 2 -23.73 18.09 41.20
C SER A 2 -22.35 17.82 40.60
N ALA A 3 -21.81 16.63 40.82
CA ALA A 3 -20.58 16.18 40.19
C ALA A 3 -20.88 15.79 38.75
N ALA A 4 -20.45 16.60 37.81
CA ALA A 4 -20.51 16.29 36.40
C ALA A 4 -19.57 15.08 36.13
N LEU A 5 -20.16 13.94 35.80
CA LEU A 5 -19.51 12.78 35.24
C LEU A 5 -18.89 13.18 33.89
N LEU A 6 -17.59 13.43 33.88
CA LEU A 6 -16.82 13.52 32.66
C LEU A 6 -16.86 12.14 31.98
N ASP A 7 -17.68 12.03 30.96
CA ASP A 7 -17.74 10.90 30.06
C ASP A 7 -16.36 10.80 29.36
N ARG A 8 -15.49 9.95 29.92
CA ARG A 8 -14.24 9.55 29.26
C ARG A 8 -14.64 8.68 28.09
N GLN A 9 -14.94 9.31 26.94
CA GLN A 9 -14.92 8.61 25.67
C GLN A 9 -13.59 7.86 25.58
N LYS A 10 -13.66 6.55 25.71
CA LYS A 10 -12.54 5.66 25.40
C LYS A 10 -12.19 5.91 23.93
N VAL A 11 -11.15 6.70 23.70
CA VAL A 11 -10.51 6.78 22.39
C VAL A 11 -10.00 5.37 22.13
N GLN A 12 -10.78 4.59 21.39
CA GLN A 12 -10.29 3.30 20.90
C GLN A 12 -9.06 3.57 20.04
N PRO A 13 -7.98 2.82 20.22
CA PRO A 13 -6.83 2.96 19.32
C PRO A 13 -7.33 2.74 17.90
N MET A 14 -7.16 3.74 17.03
CA MET A 14 -7.64 3.72 15.65
C MET A 14 -6.74 2.82 14.81
N THR A 15 -6.88 1.52 14.97
CA THR A 15 -6.16 0.52 14.20
C THR A 15 -7.14 -0.26 13.32
N PRO A 16 -6.76 -0.61 12.09
CA PRO A 16 -7.61 -1.40 11.21
C PRO A 16 -7.71 -2.88 11.65
N GLY A 17 -7.07 -3.23 12.77
CA GLY A 17 -7.02 -4.61 13.30
C GLY A 17 -6.13 -5.54 12.48
N THR A 18 -6.27 -6.84 12.69
CA THR A 18 -5.44 -7.86 12.04
C THR A 18 -5.49 -7.79 10.52
N ILE A 19 -4.35 -8.07 9.88
CA ILE A 19 -4.23 -8.13 8.42
C ILE A 19 -5.18 -9.20 7.88
N PRO A 20 -6.13 -8.85 6.99
CA PRO A 20 -7.07 -9.80 6.43
C PRO A 20 -6.44 -10.66 5.32
N VAL A 21 -7.04 -11.82 5.06
CA VAL A 21 -6.90 -12.48 3.76
C VAL A 21 -8.08 -12.03 2.89
N ILE A 22 -7.79 -11.59 1.67
CA ILE A 22 -8.79 -11.06 0.74
C ILE A 22 -8.68 -11.82 -0.59
N GLY A 23 -9.72 -12.57 -0.94
CA GLY A 23 -9.87 -13.15 -2.27
C GLY A 23 -10.54 -12.17 -3.22
N THR A 24 -10.05 -12.10 -4.45
CA THR A 24 -10.66 -11.37 -5.56
C THR A 24 -10.95 -12.35 -6.72
N ALA A 25 -11.34 -11.83 -7.88
CA ALA A 25 -11.63 -12.71 -9.03
C ALA A 25 -10.37 -13.46 -9.54
N ARG A 26 -9.18 -12.86 -9.42
CA ARG A 26 -7.94 -13.41 -9.99
C ARG A 26 -6.77 -13.48 -8.99
N LEU A 27 -6.94 -12.89 -7.80
CA LEU A 27 -5.86 -12.69 -6.85
C LEU A 27 -6.25 -13.19 -5.46
N SER A 28 -5.24 -13.58 -4.69
CA SER A 28 -5.32 -13.70 -3.24
C SER A 28 -4.36 -12.70 -2.61
N LEU A 29 -4.87 -11.91 -1.68
CA LEU A 29 -4.06 -10.98 -0.89
C LEU A 29 -3.98 -11.53 0.53
N ARG A 30 -2.77 -11.78 1.00
CA ARG A 30 -2.51 -12.41 2.29
C ARG A 30 -1.40 -11.69 3.07
N PRO A 31 -1.28 -11.90 4.39
CA PRO A 31 -0.09 -11.49 5.10
C PRO A 31 1.19 -12.03 4.44
N HIS A 32 2.26 -11.26 4.50
CA HIS A 32 3.57 -11.71 4.02
C HIS A 32 4.10 -12.87 4.87
N ARG A 33 5.01 -13.63 4.27
CA ARG A 33 5.80 -14.71 4.92
C ARG A 33 7.27 -14.48 4.66
N LEU A 34 8.15 -14.96 5.51
CA LEU A 34 9.59 -14.90 5.26
C LEU A 34 10.01 -15.62 3.97
N SER A 35 9.24 -16.66 3.57
CA SER A 35 9.43 -17.37 2.30
C SER A 35 9.16 -16.52 1.05
N ASP A 36 8.54 -15.33 1.18
CA ASP A 36 8.31 -14.43 0.05
C ASP A 36 9.61 -13.67 -0.37
N ALA A 37 10.69 -13.76 0.42
CA ALA A 37 11.91 -12.97 0.23
C ALA A 37 12.51 -13.08 -1.18
N ASP A 38 12.57 -14.29 -1.73
CA ASP A 38 13.16 -14.52 -3.05
C ASP A 38 12.32 -13.90 -4.19
N ALA A 39 11.00 -14.02 -4.09
CA ALA A 39 10.07 -13.42 -5.05
C ALA A 39 10.06 -11.89 -4.98
N ILE A 40 10.16 -11.33 -3.77
CA ILE A 40 10.30 -9.88 -3.54
C ILE A 40 11.61 -9.38 -4.15
N ALA A 41 12.74 -10.03 -3.81
CA ALA A 41 14.05 -9.67 -4.33
C ALA A 41 14.10 -9.75 -5.86
N GLY A 42 13.57 -10.82 -6.44
CA GLY A 42 13.48 -10.99 -7.89
C GLY A 42 12.64 -9.88 -8.57
N SER A 43 11.57 -9.45 -7.94
CA SER A 43 10.73 -8.37 -8.48
C SER A 43 11.37 -6.99 -8.33
N LEU A 44 12.02 -6.71 -7.19
CA LEU A 44 12.62 -5.41 -6.88
C LEU A 44 14.07 -5.28 -7.38
N SER A 45 14.68 -6.32 -7.95
CA SER A 45 15.93 -6.21 -8.71
C SER A 45 15.70 -5.53 -10.07
N ASP A 46 14.47 -5.52 -10.59
CA ASP A 46 14.14 -4.79 -11.83
C ASP A 46 14.07 -3.28 -11.55
N PHE A 47 15.02 -2.52 -12.11
CA PHE A 47 15.07 -1.06 -11.95
C PHE A 47 13.80 -0.36 -12.47
N ALA A 48 13.09 -0.94 -13.44
CA ALA A 48 11.82 -0.38 -13.90
C ALA A 48 10.76 -0.35 -12.77
N VAL A 49 10.84 -1.28 -11.81
CA VAL A 49 9.96 -1.31 -10.63
C VAL A 49 10.50 -0.37 -9.55
N THR A 50 11.78 -0.55 -9.14
CA THR A 50 12.36 0.18 -8.00
C THR A 50 12.47 1.68 -8.25
N ARG A 51 12.72 2.12 -9.49
CA ARG A 51 12.73 3.54 -9.83
C ARG A 51 11.40 4.27 -9.59
N MET A 52 10.31 3.54 -9.42
CA MET A 52 8.98 4.08 -9.10
C MET A 52 8.68 4.08 -7.60
N LEU A 53 9.62 3.65 -6.77
CA LEU A 53 9.49 3.54 -5.33
C LEU A 53 10.47 4.46 -4.61
N ALA A 54 10.00 5.23 -3.64
CA ALA A 54 10.84 6.20 -2.96
C ALA A 54 11.89 5.54 -2.04
N ARG A 55 11.47 4.53 -1.27
CA ARG A 55 12.23 3.97 -0.15
C ARG A 55 12.94 2.64 -0.44
N VAL A 56 12.92 2.21 -1.69
CA VAL A 56 13.55 0.94 -2.10
C VAL A 56 14.88 1.25 -2.79
N PRO A 57 16.00 0.69 -2.32
CA PRO A 57 17.29 0.90 -2.94
C PRO A 57 17.44 0.15 -4.26
N ALA A 58 18.44 0.51 -5.05
CA ALA A 58 18.92 -0.27 -6.19
C ALA A 58 20.45 -0.29 -6.14
N PRO A 59 21.11 -1.44 -6.20
CA PRO A 59 20.52 -2.80 -6.35
C PRO A 59 19.70 -3.22 -5.12
N TYR A 60 18.76 -4.14 -5.30
CA TYR A 60 17.94 -4.74 -4.24
C TYR A 60 18.27 -6.22 -4.13
N HIS A 61 18.61 -6.67 -2.93
CA HIS A 61 19.07 -8.02 -2.67
C HIS A 61 18.09 -8.79 -1.79
N ARG A 62 18.27 -10.11 -1.72
CA ARG A 62 17.45 -10.97 -0.86
C ARG A 62 17.53 -10.57 0.62
N GLN A 63 18.69 -10.10 1.06
CA GLN A 63 18.84 -9.64 2.46
C GLN A 63 17.97 -8.42 2.74
N ASP A 64 17.89 -7.47 1.82
CA ASP A 64 16.99 -6.29 1.97
C ASP A 64 15.54 -6.72 2.12
N ALA A 65 15.12 -7.76 1.37
CA ALA A 65 13.78 -8.32 1.50
C ALA A 65 13.55 -8.97 2.87
N LEU A 66 14.52 -9.71 3.41
CA LEU A 66 14.43 -10.30 4.74
C LEU A 66 14.41 -9.23 5.83
N ASP A 67 15.26 -8.22 5.75
CA ASP A 67 15.32 -7.12 6.71
C ASP A 67 14.00 -6.35 6.78
N TRP A 68 13.31 -6.23 5.64
CA TRP A 68 11.97 -5.65 5.58
C TRP A 68 10.89 -6.64 6.08
N LEU A 69 10.96 -7.93 5.72
CA LEU A 69 9.94 -8.92 6.09
C LEU A 69 9.91 -9.23 7.59
N VAL A 70 11.07 -9.26 8.26
CA VAL A 70 11.14 -9.57 9.69
C VAL A 70 10.23 -8.67 10.54
N PRO A 71 10.31 -7.33 10.47
CA PRO A 71 9.37 -6.48 11.21
C PRO A 71 7.93 -6.59 10.71
N VAL A 72 7.70 -6.72 9.39
CA VAL A 72 6.36 -6.81 8.80
C VAL A 72 5.62 -8.07 9.24
N THR A 73 6.32 -9.20 9.39
CA THR A 73 5.72 -10.48 9.81
C THR A 73 5.68 -10.66 11.32
N SER A 74 6.26 -9.74 12.11
CA SER A 74 6.34 -9.85 13.56
C SER A 74 5.01 -9.71 14.30
N GLY A 75 3.97 -9.20 13.62
CA GLY A 75 2.67 -8.87 14.23
C GLY A 75 2.69 -7.65 15.15
N ARG A 76 3.81 -6.92 15.23
CA ARG A 76 3.96 -5.72 16.08
C ARG A 76 3.50 -4.43 15.41
N LEU A 77 3.41 -4.43 14.07
CA LEU A 77 2.95 -3.28 13.30
C LEU A 77 1.43 -3.25 13.27
N GLN A 78 0.87 -2.05 13.35
CA GLN A 78 -0.57 -1.81 13.16
C GLN A 78 -0.93 -1.69 11.67
N ASP A 79 0.08 -1.69 10.83
CA ASP A 79 -0.01 -1.51 9.40
C ASP A 79 -0.51 -2.78 8.69
N TRP A 80 -1.15 -2.60 7.57
CA TRP A 80 -1.46 -3.70 6.68
C TRP A 80 -0.43 -3.79 5.57
N HIS A 81 0.27 -4.90 5.52
CA HIS A 81 1.15 -5.27 4.41
C HIS A 81 0.66 -6.60 3.83
N LEU A 82 0.09 -6.56 2.63
CA LEU A 82 -0.46 -7.73 1.98
C LEU A 82 0.37 -8.09 0.75
N ALA A 83 0.84 -9.33 0.71
CA ALA A 83 1.35 -9.94 -0.50
C ALA A 83 0.20 -10.09 -1.50
N ILE A 84 0.43 -9.73 -2.76
CA ILE A 84 -0.47 -10.04 -3.87
C ILE A 84 0.03 -11.34 -4.47
N THR A 85 -0.84 -12.35 -4.53
CA THR A 85 -0.52 -13.64 -5.15
C THR A 85 -1.53 -14.00 -6.22
N SER A 86 -1.11 -14.79 -7.21
CA SER A 86 -1.94 -15.31 -8.30
C SER A 86 -1.74 -16.80 -8.47
N GLY A 87 -2.75 -17.53 -8.97
CA GLY A 87 -2.70 -18.98 -9.19
C GLY A 87 -2.36 -19.73 -7.92
N ASP A 88 -1.30 -20.51 -7.95
CA ASP A 88 -0.77 -21.39 -6.90
C ASP A 88 0.09 -20.63 -5.87
N ASP A 89 -0.40 -19.51 -5.37
CA ASP A 89 0.26 -18.65 -4.38
C ASP A 89 1.55 -17.95 -4.89
N THR A 90 1.70 -17.82 -6.22
CA THR A 90 2.82 -17.09 -6.80
C THR A 90 2.79 -15.62 -6.38
N HIS A 91 3.82 -15.17 -5.65
CA HIS A 91 3.95 -13.78 -5.21
C HIS A 91 4.28 -12.87 -6.38
N ILE A 92 3.43 -11.87 -6.64
CA ILE A 92 3.55 -10.96 -7.79
C ILE A 92 3.66 -9.48 -7.41
N GLY A 93 3.47 -9.12 -6.14
CA GLY A 93 3.53 -7.73 -5.69
C GLY A 93 3.03 -7.56 -4.27
N MET A 94 2.83 -6.32 -3.86
CA MET A 94 2.23 -6.00 -2.57
C MET A 94 1.35 -4.77 -2.61
N VAL A 95 0.42 -4.70 -1.63
CA VAL A 95 -0.32 -3.48 -1.24
C VAL A 95 -0.14 -3.29 0.25
N SER A 96 0.14 -2.06 0.68
CA SER A 96 0.18 -1.69 2.10
C SER A 96 -0.74 -0.51 2.41
N VAL A 97 -1.25 -0.48 3.63
CA VAL A 97 -1.87 0.70 4.25
C VAL A 97 -1.15 0.91 5.57
N GLU A 98 -0.30 1.93 5.63
CA GLU A 98 0.67 2.17 6.71
C GLU A 98 0.32 3.46 7.46
N LEU A 99 0.43 3.44 8.78
CA LEU A 99 0.29 4.65 9.60
C LEU A 99 1.63 5.39 9.67
N ARG A 100 1.71 6.54 8.99
CA ARG A 100 2.91 7.40 8.95
C ARG A 100 2.55 8.80 9.43
N HIS A 101 3.25 9.28 10.45
CA HIS A 101 3.01 10.63 11.01
C HIS A 101 1.53 10.91 11.32
N GLY A 102 0.81 9.91 11.85
CA GLY A 102 -0.61 10.03 12.20
C GLY A 102 -1.57 9.99 11.00
N ARG A 103 -1.12 9.63 9.80
CA ARG A 103 -1.94 9.53 8.59
C ARG A 103 -1.78 8.15 7.94
N TRP A 104 -2.88 7.60 7.45
CA TRP A 104 -2.86 6.34 6.72
C TRP A 104 -2.37 6.56 5.28
N HIS A 105 -1.36 5.80 4.86
CA HIS A 105 -0.74 5.89 3.55
C HIS A 105 -0.84 4.58 2.79
N LEU A 106 -1.39 4.66 1.57
CA LEU A 106 -1.39 3.57 0.60
C LEU A 106 -0.03 3.48 -0.08
N GLY A 107 0.54 2.28 -0.11
CA GLY A 107 1.72 1.93 -0.89
C GLY A 107 1.47 0.66 -1.69
N TYR A 108 2.07 0.54 -2.86
CA TYR A 108 1.98 -0.68 -3.67
C TYR A 108 3.06 -0.76 -4.73
N TRP A 109 3.37 -1.98 -5.12
CA TRP A 109 4.17 -2.29 -6.30
C TRP A 109 3.78 -3.65 -6.87
N LEU A 110 4.08 -3.86 -8.17
CA LEU A 110 3.81 -5.09 -8.89
C LEU A 110 5.03 -5.48 -9.70
N ASN A 111 5.33 -6.76 -9.73
CA ASN A 111 6.35 -7.32 -10.61
C ASN A 111 6.02 -6.95 -12.07
N ARG A 112 7.03 -6.53 -12.83
CA ARG A 112 6.90 -5.97 -14.18
C ARG A 112 6.16 -6.89 -15.15
N TYR A 113 6.35 -8.19 -15.04
CA TYR A 113 5.71 -9.19 -15.91
C TYR A 113 4.18 -9.25 -15.77
N TYR A 114 3.63 -8.66 -14.70
CA TYR A 114 2.20 -8.60 -14.41
C TYR A 114 1.57 -7.24 -14.68
N TRP A 115 2.32 -6.26 -15.20
CA TRP A 115 1.80 -4.94 -15.53
C TRP A 115 0.76 -4.97 -16.65
N ARG A 116 -0.09 -3.93 -16.73
CA ARG A 116 -1.10 -3.72 -17.77
C ARG A 116 -2.19 -4.80 -17.87
N ARG A 117 -2.32 -5.65 -16.84
CA ARG A 117 -3.35 -6.71 -16.77
C ARG A 117 -4.47 -6.38 -15.79
N GLY A 118 -4.50 -5.17 -15.22
CA GLY A 118 -5.49 -4.73 -14.25
C GLY A 118 -5.31 -5.28 -12.83
N TYR A 119 -4.32 -6.13 -12.57
CA TYR A 119 -4.09 -6.76 -11.26
C TYR A 119 -3.91 -5.74 -10.13
N MET A 120 -3.12 -4.68 -10.33
CA MET A 120 -2.93 -3.69 -9.27
C MET A 120 -4.22 -2.92 -8.97
N SER A 121 -5.02 -2.59 -9.98
CA SER A 121 -6.32 -1.91 -9.74
C SER A 121 -7.27 -2.80 -8.94
N GLU A 122 -7.30 -4.10 -9.24
CA GLU A 122 -8.11 -5.09 -8.52
C GLU A 122 -7.64 -5.24 -7.07
N ALA A 123 -6.33 -5.39 -6.85
CA ALA A 123 -5.74 -5.56 -5.53
C ALA A 123 -5.96 -4.32 -4.64
N VAL A 124 -5.64 -3.13 -5.14
CA VAL A 124 -5.78 -1.88 -4.37
C VAL A 124 -7.26 -1.59 -4.05
N ALA A 125 -8.17 -1.79 -5.01
CA ALA A 125 -9.60 -1.62 -4.76
C ALA A 125 -10.10 -2.53 -3.61
N ALA A 126 -9.73 -3.81 -3.63
CA ALA A 126 -10.12 -4.77 -2.62
C ALA A 126 -9.56 -4.44 -1.22
N VAL A 127 -8.30 -3.99 -1.15
CA VAL A 127 -7.69 -3.56 0.12
C VAL A 127 -8.36 -2.31 0.66
N LEU A 128 -8.56 -1.28 -0.17
CA LEU A 128 -9.20 -0.03 0.23
C LEU A 128 -10.65 -0.25 0.66
N GLU A 129 -11.40 -1.10 -0.04
CA GLU A 129 -12.76 -1.45 0.37
C GLU A 129 -12.78 -2.11 1.75
N ARG A 130 -11.88 -3.05 2.01
CA ARG A 130 -11.77 -3.70 3.31
C ARG A 130 -11.32 -2.74 4.40
N PHE A 131 -10.37 -1.85 4.08
CA PHE A 131 -9.87 -0.84 5.00
C PHE A 131 -10.96 0.17 5.36
N SER A 132 -11.65 0.75 4.38
CA SER A 132 -12.72 1.74 4.60
C SER A 132 -13.90 1.19 5.41
N ARG A 133 -14.19 -0.12 5.32
CA ARG A 133 -15.20 -0.75 6.19
C ARG A 133 -14.79 -0.79 7.66
N ARG A 134 -13.49 -0.86 7.96
CA ARG A 134 -12.97 -0.88 9.33
C ARG A 134 -12.65 0.50 9.87
N MET A 135 -12.34 1.41 8.98
CA MET A 135 -11.90 2.78 9.25
C MET A 135 -12.69 3.79 8.40
N PRO A 136 -14.03 3.86 8.54
CA PRO A 136 -14.89 4.58 7.60
C PRO A 136 -14.64 6.08 7.54
N GLU A 137 -14.16 6.68 8.62
CA GLU A 137 -13.93 8.13 8.73
C GLU A 137 -12.47 8.53 8.40
N MET A 138 -11.61 7.55 8.07
CA MET A 138 -10.19 7.83 7.88
C MET A 138 -9.86 8.10 6.41
N PRO A 139 -9.28 9.26 6.10
CA PRO A 139 -8.70 9.50 4.79
C PRO A 139 -7.47 8.62 4.57
N VAL A 140 -7.26 8.20 3.34
CA VAL A 140 -6.06 7.46 2.93
C VAL A 140 -5.23 8.35 2.01
N HIS A 141 -4.02 8.68 2.43
CA HIS A 141 -3.04 9.41 1.65
C HIS A 141 -2.25 8.47 0.75
N SER A 142 -1.70 9.00 -0.32
CA SER A 142 -0.75 8.30 -1.17
C SER A 142 0.12 9.32 -1.91
N GLY A 143 1.03 8.83 -2.73
CA GLY A 143 1.81 9.69 -3.59
C GLY A 143 2.48 8.90 -4.71
N VAL A 144 2.78 9.61 -5.76
CA VAL A 144 3.27 9.04 -7.02
C VAL A 144 4.37 9.93 -7.56
N PHE A 145 5.47 9.37 -8.04
CA PHE A 145 6.42 10.13 -8.82
C PHE A 145 5.75 10.69 -10.09
N ALA A 146 6.01 11.95 -10.41
CA ALA A 146 5.35 12.64 -11.52
C ALA A 146 5.53 11.94 -12.88
N ASP A 147 6.62 11.17 -13.02
CA ASP A 147 6.91 10.35 -14.20
C ASP A 147 6.31 8.92 -14.14
N ASN A 148 5.35 8.68 -13.22
CA ASN A 148 4.59 7.42 -13.15
C ASN A 148 3.09 7.64 -13.46
N PRO A 149 2.71 7.98 -14.69
CA PRO A 149 1.32 8.28 -15.03
C PRO A 149 0.39 7.07 -14.89
N ALA A 150 0.92 5.85 -14.91
CA ALA A 150 0.12 4.64 -14.72
C ALA A 150 -0.43 4.54 -13.29
N SER A 151 0.42 4.84 -12.28
CA SER A 151 0.03 4.87 -10.88
C SER A 151 -0.94 6.02 -10.60
N LEU A 152 -0.71 7.20 -11.19
CA LEU A 152 -1.60 8.34 -11.03
C LEU A 152 -3.00 8.04 -11.57
N ARG A 153 -3.11 7.52 -12.81
CA ARG A 153 -4.41 7.10 -13.39
C ARG A 153 -5.13 6.03 -12.57
N LEU A 154 -4.37 5.10 -11.96
CA LEU A 154 -4.95 4.11 -11.08
C LEU A 154 -5.60 4.77 -9.86
N GLN A 155 -4.89 5.69 -9.22
CA GLN A 155 -5.40 6.39 -8.03
C GLN A 155 -6.59 7.28 -8.38
N GLU A 156 -6.55 8.03 -9.47
CA GLU A 156 -7.67 8.83 -9.97
C GLU A 156 -8.94 7.98 -10.21
N LYS A 157 -8.76 6.82 -10.86
CA LYS A 157 -9.85 5.86 -11.11
C LYS A 157 -10.47 5.32 -9.81
N LEU A 158 -9.70 5.23 -8.73
CA LEU A 158 -10.18 4.80 -7.41
C LEU A 158 -10.82 5.94 -6.59
N GLY A 159 -10.76 7.17 -7.07
CA GLY A 159 -11.35 8.33 -6.41
C GLY A 159 -10.37 9.20 -5.63
N PHE A 160 -9.07 8.90 -5.68
CA PHE A 160 -8.05 9.79 -5.12
C PHE A 160 -8.06 11.14 -5.83
N ARG A 161 -7.79 12.20 -5.09
CA ARG A 161 -7.62 13.57 -5.59
C ARG A 161 -6.23 14.08 -5.26
N MET A 162 -5.65 14.87 -6.14
CA MET A 162 -4.39 15.54 -5.87
C MET A 162 -4.56 16.48 -4.66
N SER A 163 -3.63 16.42 -3.73
CA SER A 163 -3.59 17.24 -2.52
C SER A 163 -2.36 18.13 -2.43
N GLY A 164 -1.34 17.88 -3.24
CA GLY A 164 -0.13 18.67 -3.27
C GLY A 164 0.91 18.12 -4.25
N CYS A 165 2.02 18.86 -4.32
CA CYS A 165 3.23 18.43 -5.02
C CYS A 165 4.43 18.72 -4.14
N SER A 166 5.41 17.84 -4.17
CA SER A 166 6.66 17.96 -3.43
C SER A 166 7.81 17.34 -4.22
N GLU A 167 9.00 17.43 -3.69
CA GLU A 167 10.11 16.61 -4.14
C GLU A 167 10.51 15.65 -3.03
N ILE A 168 10.70 14.38 -3.36
CA ILE A 168 11.15 13.39 -2.41
C ILE A 168 12.37 12.65 -2.95
N TYR A 169 13.26 12.24 -2.03
CA TYR A 169 14.44 11.49 -2.39
C TYR A 169 14.08 10.07 -2.81
N SER A 170 14.53 9.65 -3.98
CA SER A 170 14.43 8.27 -4.46
C SER A 170 15.72 7.53 -4.20
N PHE A 171 15.69 6.51 -3.35
CA PHE A 171 16.89 5.70 -3.08
C PHE A 171 17.41 4.99 -4.33
N ALA A 172 16.51 4.43 -5.14
CA ALA A 172 16.91 3.73 -6.36
C ALA A 172 17.51 4.66 -7.43
N ARG A 173 17.08 5.94 -7.47
CA ARG A 173 17.56 6.92 -8.44
C ARG A 173 18.69 7.78 -7.90
N ASN A 174 18.95 7.71 -6.59
CA ASN A 174 19.93 8.53 -5.88
C ASN A 174 19.77 10.05 -6.15
N THR A 175 18.53 10.55 -6.20
CA THR A 175 18.21 11.95 -6.49
C THR A 175 16.85 12.35 -5.95
N MET A 176 16.60 13.65 -5.86
CA MET A 176 15.28 14.22 -5.62
C MET A 176 14.42 14.05 -6.88
N VAL A 177 13.16 13.68 -6.70
CA VAL A 177 12.21 13.44 -7.78
C VAL A 177 10.89 14.11 -7.47
N SER A 178 10.32 14.80 -8.45
CA SER A 178 9.00 15.42 -8.34
C SER A 178 7.93 14.38 -8.01
N HIS A 179 7.11 14.69 -7.03
CA HIS A 179 6.15 13.79 -6.44
C HIS A 179 4.77 14.47 -6.33
N VAL A 180 3.75 13.78 -6.80
CA VAL A 180 2.35 14.21 -6.68
C VAL A 180 1.75 13.53 -5.46
N GLU A 181 1.27 14.34 -4.52
CA GLU A 181 0.56 13.86 -3.34
C GLU A 181 -0.92 13.73 -3.63
N THR A 182 -1.53 12.67 -3.11
CA THR A 182 -2.95 12.36 -3.34
C THR A 182 -3.63 11.95 -2.04
N VAL A 183 -4.96 12.10 -2.00
CA VAL A 183 -5.79 11.70 -0.87
C VAL A 183 -7.11 11.09 -1.36
N LEU A 184 -7.50 10.00 -0.75
CA LEU A 184 -8.84 9.43 -0.84
C LEU A 184 -9.61 9.82 0.41
N HIS A 185 -10.64 10.64 0.25
CA HIS A 185 -11.50 11.04 1.36
C HIS A 185 -12.50 9.92 1.73
N PRO A 186 -13.00 9.90 2.97
CA PRO A 186 -14.07 9.01 3.38
C PRO A 186 -15.24 9.03 2.39
N GLY A 187 -15.74 7.85 2.03
CA GLY A 187 -16.86 7.71 1.10
C GLY A 187 -16.56 7.97 -0.39
N ALA A 188 -15.35 8.40 -0.74
CA ALA A 188 -15.00 8.73 -2.13
C ALA A 188 -14.48 7.54 -2.96
N LEU A 189 -14.33 6.35 -2.36
CA LEU A 189 -13.85 5.16 -3.06
C LEU A 189 -14.79 4.77 -4.20
N GLN A 190 -14.25 4.73 -5.41
CA GLN A 190 -15.00 4.34 -6.61
C GLN A 190 -14.84 2.84 -6.89
N SER A 191 -15.96 2.20 -7.23
CA SER A 191 -15.94 0.80 -7.65
C SER A 191 -15.20 0.67 -8.98
N VAL A 192 -14.16 -0.17 -9.00
CA VAL A 192 -13.47 -0.54 -10.23
C VAL A 192 -14.16 -1.78 -10.77
N LYS A 193 -14.92 -1.65 -11.87
CA LYS A 193 -15.41 -2.83 -12.59
C LYS A 193 -14.20 -3.64 -13.05
N ALA A 194 -14.17 -4.92 -12.71
CA ALA A 194 -13.20 -5.85 -13.28
C ALA A 194 -13.36 -5.83 -14.80
N ALA A 195 -12.27 -5.55 -15.50
CA ALA A 195 -12.24 -5.60 -16.97
C ALA A 195 -12.06 -7.03 -17.43
#